data_bc5f409d1510eaec76c32f1ebfc7a26a
#
_entry.id   bc5f409d1510eaec76c32f1ebfc7a26a
#
_cell.length_a   1.000
_cell.length_b   1.000
_cell.length_c   1.000
_cell.angle_alpha   90.00
_cell.angle_beta   90.00
_cell.angle_gamma   90.00
#
_symmetry.space_group_name_H-M   'P 1'
#
loop_
_entity.id
_entity.type
_entity.pdbx_description
1 polymer ?
#
loop_
_entity_poly.entity_id
_entity_poly.type
_entity_poly.pdbx_seq_one_letter_code
_entity_poly.pdbx_strand_id
1 'polypeptide(L)'
;MKRIVLLMAVFAAVAVQLRAQTIATFNFHRLGSIEIELFDDKPITVSNFLKYAASGRFENQIIHRWVPGFVIQGGGYRVNTSDPQQYEIERVQIFGTITNETRVGTFRSNTFGTIAMARVGNETNSASSQWFINLDDDNGRPVAEGGSNLDNASGGYTVFGRVISNANVLNLFVPPPPVNGIHIREDIIPLSPMAVLTTNELSWNDLVYVDLSFRREMNLQATRNIRGIRQIAWSSVAGVTNSVDYSANLTNWVNFTNVVGTGAQMQFTDSSTDAQRFYRVKLLY
;
A
#
# COMPACT_ATOMS: atom_id res chain seq x y z
N MET A 1 22.49 16.62 60.04
CA MET A 1 22.06 17.12 58.69
C MET A 1 21.94 15.95 57.71
N LYS A 2 20.72 15.48 57.46
CA LYS A 2 20.48 14.40 56.50
C LYS A 2 20.34 15.01 55.11
N ARG A 3 21.26 14.69 54.21
CA ARG A 3 21.16 15.08 52.78
C ARG A 3 20.13 14.18 52.08
N ILE A 4 19.03 14.76 51.63
CA ILE A 4 18.05 14.12 50.75
C ILE A 4 18.62 14.22 49.32
N VAL A 5 18.99 13.10 48.75
CA VAL A 5 19.35 13.01 47.32
C VAL A 5 18.04 12.78 46.55
N LEU A 6 17.60 13.81 45.83
CA LEU A 6 16.44 13.75 44.96
C LEU A 6 16.88 13.08 43.64
N LEU A 7 16.51 11.83 43.44
CA LEU A 7 16.74 11.13 42.19
C LEU A 7 15.66 11.60 41.18
N MET A 8 16.04 12.49 40.25
CA MET A 8 15.18 12.80 39.09
C MET A 8 15.25 11.65 38.11
N ALA A 9 14.20 10.82 38.04
CA ALA A 9 14.00 9.91 36.95
C ALA A 9 13.56 10.71 35.73
N VAL A 10 14.45 10.89 34.75
CA VAL A 10 14.12 11.43 33.44
C VAL A 10 13.44 10.30 32.65
N PHE A 11 12.12 10.30 32.62
CA PHE A 11 11.39 9.48 31.65
C PHE A 11 11.56 10.10 30.27
N ALA A 12 12.44 9.53 29.46
CA ALA A 12 12.46 9.79 28.04
C ALA A 12 11.15 9.26 27.45
N ALA A 13 10.19 10.15 27.20
CA ALA A 13 9.02 9.81 26.41
C ALA A 13 9.49 9.51 24.97
N VAL A 14 9.55 8.23 24.62
CA VAL A 14 9.70 7.82 23.21
C VAL A 14 8.42 8.27 22.53
N ALA A 15 8.51 9.37 21.76
CA ALA A 15 7.42 9.81 20.90
C ALA A 15 7.28 8.78 19.78
N VAL A 16 6.38 7.83 19.96
CA VAL A 16 5.93 6.96 18.86
C VAL A 16 5.21 7.87 17.87
N GLN A 17 5.83 8.12 16.74
CA GLN A 17 5.18 8.85 15.64
C GLN A 17 4.10 7.95 15.05
N LEU A 18 2.86 8.19 15.43
CA LEU A 18 1.69 7.57 14.85
C LEU A 18 1.46 8.19 13.48
N ARG A 19 1.62 7.42 12.42
CA ARG A 19 1.28 7.84 11.05
C ARG A 19 -0.03 7.17 10.64
N ALA A 20 -0.87 7.90 9.90
CA ALA A 20 -1.98 7.28 9.19
C ALA A 20 -1.39 6.33 8.15
N GLN A 21 -1.93 5.12 8.09
CA GLN A 21 -1.40 4.07 7.24
C GLN A 21 -2.47 3.69 6.21
N THR A 22 -2.13 3.77 4.94
CA THR A 22 -3.00 3.26 3.88
C THR A 22 -2.64 1.81 3.61
N ILE A 23 -3.60 0.91 3.82
CA ILE A 23 -3.47 -0.52 3.54
C ILE A 23 -4.26 -0.83 2.27
N ALA A 24 -3.59 -1.41 1.29
CA ALA A 24 -4.18 -1.97 0.09
C ALA A 24 -4.32 -3.49 0.26
N THR A 25 -5.51 -4.02 0.05
CA THR A 25 -5.74 -5.46 -0.04
C THR A 25 -5.76 -5.87 -1.50
N PHE A 26 -4.87 -6.78 -1.88
CA PHE A 26 -4.80 -7.42 -3.19
C PHE A 26 -5.42 -8.80 -3.07
N ASN A 27 -6.57 -8.99 -3.68
CA ASN A 27 -7.25 -10.29 -3.74
C ASN A 27 -6.95 -10.96 -5.08
N PHE A 28 -6.07 -11.94 -5.06
CA PHE A 28 -5.79 -12.80 -6.23
C PHE A 28 -6.87 -13.86 -6.30
N HIS A 29 -7.73 -13.79 -7.31
CA HIS A 29 -8.84 -14.72 -7.46
C HIS A 29 -8.37 -16.18 -7.37
N ARG A 30 -9.03 -16.99 -6.53
CA ARG A 30 -8.75 -18.41 -6.27
C ARG A 30 -7.41 -18.71 -5.58
N LEU A 31 -6.54 -17.71 -5.36
CA LEU A 31 -5.21 -17.90 -4.76
C LEU A 31 -5.11 -17.32 -3.35
N GLY A 32 -5.96 -16.35 -3.01
CA GLY A 32 -5.97 -15.69 -1.71
C GLY A 32 -5.63 -14.20 -1.77
N SER A 33 -5.55 -13.57 -0.60
CA SER A 33 -5.34 -12.13 -0.49
C SER A 33 -4.09 -11.80 0.31
N ILE A 34 -3.41 -10.72 -0.07
CA ILE A 34 -2.34 -10.10 0.71
C ILE A 34 -2.73 -8.69 1.10
N GLU A 35 -2.14 -8.18 2.18
CA GLU A 35 -2.26 -6.79 2.57
C GLU A 35 -0.91 -6.09 2.41
N ILE A 36 -0.96 -4.91 1.80
CA ILE A 36 0.22 -4.09 1.51
C ILE A 36 0.07 -2.74 2.20
N GLU A 37 1.01 -2.40 3.08
CA GLU A 37 1.18 -1.05 3.60
C GLU A 37 1.75 -0.15 2.49
N LEU A 38 1.06 0.94 2.15
CA LEU A 38 1.57 1.96 1.23
C LEU A 38 2.36 3.02 2.00
N PHE A 39 3.47 3.49 1.43
CA PHE A 39 4.39 4.40 2.10
C PHE A 39 4.05 5.86 1.81
N ASP A 40 3.55 6.59 2.81
CA ASP A 40 3.16 8.01 2.69
C ASP A 40 4.32 8.95 2.29
N ASP A 41 5.57 8.53 2.46
CA ASP A 41 6.76 9.27 2.03
C ASP A 41 7.12 9.07 0.54
N LYS A 42 6.22 8.42 -0.23
CA LYS A 42 6.22 8.31 -1.69
C LYS A 42 4.92 8.93 -2.26
N PRO A 43 4.66 10.22 -2.00
CA PRO A 43 3.34 10.81 -2.20
C PRO A 43 2.88 10.82 -3.66
N ILE A 44 3.76 11.07 -4.63
CA ILE A 44 3.42 11.06 -6.06
C ILE A 44 3.02 9.65 -6.49
N THR A 45 3.82 8.66 -6.11
CA THR A 45 3.62 7.26 -6.48
C THR A 45 2.35 6.69 -5.86
N VAL A 46 2.15 6.90 -4.55
CA VAL A 46 0.97 6.42 -3.83
C VAL A 46 -0.29 7.10 -4.37
N SER A 47 -0.27 8.42 -4.57
CA SER A 47 -1.40 9.16 -5.14
C SER A 47 -1.75 8.66 -6.55
N ASN A 48 -0.75 8.41 -7.39
CA ASN A 48 -0.93 7.86 -8.72
C ASN A 48 -1.60 6.47 -8.66
N PHE A 49 -1.09 5.56 -7.84
CA PHE A 49 -1.64 4.21 -7.67
C PHE A 49 -3.11 4.25 -7.20
N LEU A 50 -3.41 5.05 -6.17
CA LEU A 50 -4.77 5.23 -5.65
C LEU A 50 -5.71 5.86 -6.67
N LYS A 51 -5.22 6.77 -7.53
CA LYS A 51 -6.01 7.38 -8.61
C LYS A 51 -6.47 6.35 -9.64
N TYR A 52 -5.63 5.39 -10.03
CA TYR A 52 -6.03 4.30 -10.92
C TYR A 52 -7.11 3.42 -10.28
N ALA A 53 -6.95 3.08 -9.02
CA ALA A 53 -7.92 2.27 -8.30
C ALA A 53 -9.27 3.01 -8.14
N ALA A 54 -9.25 4.28 -7.69
CA ALA A 54 -10.45 5.09 -7.50
C ALA A 54 -11.22 5.38 -8.80
N SER A 55 -10.53 5.40 -9.94
CA SER A 55 -11.15 5.63 -11.26
C SER A 55 -11.73 4.35 -11.91
N GLY A 56 -11.64 3.19 -11.25
CA GLY A 56 -12.07 1.90 -11.81
C GLY A 56 -11.12 1.34 -12.89
N ARG A 57 -9.98 1.99 -13.16
CA ARG A 57 -9.06 1.53 -14.21
C ARG A 57 -8.34 0.23 -13.85
N PHE A 58 -8.31 -0.14 -12.58
CA PHE A 58 -7.80 -1.42 -12.10
C PHE A 58 -8.89 -2.49 -11.92
N GLU A 59 -10.15 -2.21 -12.29
CA GLU A 59 -11.18 -3.25 -12.32
C GLU A 59 -10.85 -4.32 -13.37
N ASN A 60 -11.02 -5.59 -12.99
CA ASN A 60 -10.68 -6.76 -13.82
C ASN A 60 -9.22 -6.79 -14.30
N GLN A 61 -8.29 -6.13 -13.57
CA GLN A 61 -6.87 -6.24 -13.90
C GLN A 61 -6.34 -7.65 -13.67
N ILE A 62 -5.31 -8.01 -14.42
CA ILE A 62 -4.71 -9.33 -14.38
C ILE A 62 -3.20 -9.26 -14.11
N ILE A 63 -2.65 -10.35 -13.58
CA ILE A 63 -1.20 -10.57 -13.58
C ILE A 63 -0.79 -10.93 -15.01
N HIS A 64 -0.36 -9.92 -15.74
CA HIS A 64 -0.01 -10.04 -17.16
C HIS A 64 1.45 -10.43 -17.41
N ARG A 65 2.27 -10.44 -16.35
CA ARG A 65 3.66 -10.90 -16.40
C ARG A 65 4.04 -11.58 -15.08
N TRP A 66 4.62 -12.76 -15.19
CA TRP A 66 5.17 -13.50 -14.06
C TRP A 66 6.54 -14.07 -14.42
N VAL A 67 7.57 -13.69 -13.67
CA VAL A 67 8.90 -14.27 -13.76
C VAL A 67 9.20 -14.89 -12.40
N PRO A 68 9.19 -16.23 -12.28
CA PRO A 68 9.43 -16.95 -11.03
C PRO A 68 10.74 -16.52 -10.36
N GLY A 69 10.71 -16.34 -9.04
CA GLY A 69 11.89 -15.88 -8.28
C GLY A 69 12.35 -14.45 -8.62
N PHE A 70 11.56 -13.70 -9.37
CA PHE A 70 11.85 -12.30 -9.69
C PHE A 70 10.67 -11.40 -9.35
N VAL A 71 9.62 -11.36 -10.18
CA VAL A 71 8.45 -10.49 -9.96
C VAL A 71 7.15 -11.08 -10.49
N ILE A 72 6.02 -10.65 -9.91
CA ILE A 72 4.70 -10.63 -10.56
C ILE A 72 4.33 -9.18 -10.86
N GLN A 73 3.74 -8.94 -12.04
CA GLN A 73 3.43 -7.58 -12.52
C GLN A 73 1.97 -7.48 -12.97
N GLY A 74 1.30 -6.43 -12.48
CA GLY A 74 -0.08 -6.08 -12.78
C GLY A 74 -0.23 -4.61 -13.19
N GLY A 75 -1.48 -4.14 -13.33
CA GLY A 75 -1.80 -2.74 -13.63
C GLY A 75 -1.56 -2.29 -15.07
N GLY A 76 -1.13 -3.20 -15.96
CA GLY A 76 -0.91 -2.90 -17.37
C GLY A 76 -2.05 -3.32 -18.29
N TYR A 77 -2.78 -4.36 -17.88
CA TYR A 77 -3.83 -4.97 -18.66
C TYR A 77 -5.00 -5.37 -17.76
N ARG A 78 -6.19 -5.34 -18.36
CA ARG A 78 -7.46 -5.72 -17.74
C ARG A 78 -8.32 -6.46 -18.76
N VAL A 79 -9.31 -7.18 -18.27
CA VAL A 79 -10.32 -7.80 -19.12
C VAL A 79 -11.50 -6.84 -19.26
N ASN A 80 -11.82 -6.47 -20.47
CA ASN A 80 -13.04 -5.75 -20.79
C ASN A 80 -14.22 -6.74 -20.79
N THR A 81 -15.17 -6.53 -19.89
CA THR A 81 -16.35 -7.37 -19.71
C THR A 81 -17.64 -6.66 -20.14
N SER A 82 -17.54 -5.55 -20.87
CA SER A 82 -18.71 -4.77 -21.31
C SER A 82 -19.62 -5.53 -22.27
N ASP A 83 -19.05 -6.45 -23.06
CA ASP A 83 -19.79 -7.40 -23.89
C ASP A 83 -19.61 -8.83 -23.33
N PRO A 84 -20.66 -9.44 -22.76
CA PRO A 84 -20.56 -10.82 -22.22
C PRO A 84 -20.26 -11.89 -23.28
N GLN A 85 -20.39 -11.56 -24.57
CA GLN A 85 -20.11 -12.49 -25.67
C GLN A 85 -18.70 -12.29 -26.24
N GLN A 86 -18.05 -11.16 -25.94
CA GLN A 86 -16.71 -10.84 -26.45
C GLN A 86 -15.87 -10.18 -25.35
N TYR A 87 -15.31 -10.99 -24.48
CA TYR A 87 -14.29 -10.48 -23.54
C TYR A 87 -12.99 -10.24 -24.30
N GLU A 88 -12.33 -9.14 -23.96
CA GLU A 88 -11.05 -8.76 -24.57
C GLU A 88 -10.05 -8.34 -23.49
N ILE A 89 -8.78 -8.73 -23.68
CA ILE A 89 -7.70 -8.17 -22.88
C ILE A 89 -7.29 -6.83 -23.48
N GLU A 90 -7.47 -5.77 -22.73
CA GLU A 90 -7.11 -4.41 -23.13
C GLU A 90 -6.03 -3.79 -22.24
N ARG A 91 -5.33 -2.82 -22.77
CA ARG A 91 -4.38 -2.03 -21.96
C ARG A 91 -5.14 -1.11 -21.00
N VAL A 92 -4.66 -1.03 -19.78
CA VAL A 92 -5.13 0.00 -18.83
C VAL A 92 -4.80 1.39 -19.42
N GLN A 93 -5.84 2.22 -19.59
CA GLN A 93 -5.66 3.57 -20.07
C GLN A 93 -4.88 4.40 -19.04
N ILE A 94 -3.74 4.96 -19.44
CA ILE A 94 -2.87 5.71 -18.52
C ILE A 94 -3.34 7.16 -18.34
N PHE A 95 -3.05 7.74 -17.15
CA PHE A 95 -3.22 9.16 -16.87
C PHE A 95 -2.00 10.01 -17.28
N GLY A 96 -0.90 9.36 -17.65
CA GLY A 96 0.39 9.94 -17.92
C GLY A 96 1.47 9.29 -17.08
N THR A 97 2.69 9.77 -17.21
CA THR A 97 3.84 9.28 -16.43
C THR A 97 4.06 10.13 -15.18
N ILE A 98 4.77 9.58 -14.20
CA ILE A 98 5.08 10.23 -12.93
C ILE A 98 6.60 10.32 -12.72
N THR A 99 6.99 11.30 -11.92
CA THR A 99 8.37 11.45 -11.46
C THR A 99 8.78 10.29 -10.56
N ASN A 100 9.99 9.78 -10.75
CA ASN A 100 10.57 8.73 -9.93
C ASN A 100 10.86 9.24 -8.50
N GLU A 101 10.41 8.48 -7.50
CA GLU A 101 10.59 8.81 -6.09
C GLU A 101 11.55 7.85 -5.36
N THR A 102 12.37 7.09 -6.06
CA THR A 102 13.31 6.14 -5.42
C THR A 102 14.15 6.82 -4.34
N ARG A 103 14.58 8.06 -4.55
CA ARG A 103 15.40 8.85 -3.62
C ARG A 103 14.61 9.89 -2.81
N VAL A 104 13.28 9.92 -2.90
CA VAL A 104 12.41 10.77 -2.09
C VAL A 104 12.05 10.04 -0.80
N GLY A 105 12.09 10.73 0.34
CA GLY A 105 11.81 10.12 1.64
C GLY A 105 12.79 9.00 2.00
N THR A 106 12.32 7.99 2.72
CA THR A 106 13.14 6.83 3.10
C THR A 106 13.42 5.95 1.89
N PHE A 107 14.69 5.69 1.62
CA PHE A 107 15.06 4.68 0.61
C PHE A 107 14.66 3.28 1.11
N ARG A 108 14.08 2.50 0.21
CA ARG A 108 13.74 1.09 0.45
C ARG A 108 14.15 0.26 -0.75
N SER A 109 14.84 -0.84 -0.47
CA SER A 109 15.32 -1.76 -1.49
C SER A 109 14.17 -2.59 -2.06
N ASN A 110 14.33 -3.01 -3.32
CA ASN A 110 13.47 -3.97 -3.99
C ASN A 110 13.79 -5.39 -3.47
N THR A 111 13.13 -5.79 -2.40
CA THR A 111 13.27 -7.09 -1.74
C THR A 111 11.94 -7.84 -1.74
N PHE A 112 11.95 -9.13 -1.41
CA PHE A 112 10.74 -9.94 -1.34
C PHE A 112 9.58 -9.23 -0.61
N GLY A 113 8.40 -9.27 -1.24
CA GLY A 113 7.17 -8.67 -0.68
C GLY A 113 7.08 -7.15 -0.79
N THR A 114 8.06 -6.45 -1.37
CA THR A 114 7.90 -5.03 -1.67
C THR A 114 7.18 -4.84 -3.00
N ILE A 115 6.34 -3.77 -3.09
CA ILE A 115 5.69 -3.34 -4.33
C ILE A 115 6.38 -2.10 -4.89
N ALA A 116 6.66 -2.10 -6.19
CA ALA A 116 7.30 -1.00 -6.89
C ALA A 116 6.61 -0.67 -8.21
N MET A 117 6.87 0.55 -8.74
CA MET A 117 6.35 0.95 -10.04
C MET A 117 7.20 0.38 -11.17
N ALA A 118 6.56 -0.27 -12.14
CA ALA A 118 7.19 -0.65 -13.38
C ALA A 118 7.41 0.59 -14.27
N ARG A 119 8.47 0.54 -15.08
CA ARG A 119 8.90 1.62 -15.97
C ARG A 119 9.29 1.08 -17.35
N VAL A 120 9.31 1.95 -18.34
CA VAL A 120 9.99 1.69 -19.61
C VAL A 120 11.50 1.66 -19.34
N GLY A 121 12.19 0.66 -19.85
CA GLY A 121 13.64 0.50 -19.63
C GLY A 121 14.41 1.77 -19.99
N ASN A 122 15.38 2.15 -19.17
CA ASN A 122 16.22 3.33 -19.28
C ASN A 122 15.53 4.71 -19.16
N GLU A 123 14.21 4.77 -18.96
CA GLU A 123 13.46 6.01 -18.77
C GLU A 123 13.06 6.17 -17.31
N THR A 124 13.79 6.99 -16.56
CA THR A 124 13.63 7.16 -15.11
C THR A 124 12.20 7.58 -14.70
N ASN A 125 11.57 8.49 -15.44
CA ASN A 125 10.26 9.07 -15.14
C ASN A 125 9.14 8.51 -16.03
N SER A 126 9.18 7.23 -16.38
CA SER A 126 8.21 6.59 -17.27
C SER A 126 7.15 5.73 -16.56
N ALA A 127 7.18 5.66 -15.23
CA ALA A 127 6.17 4.95 -14.46
C ALA A 127 4.78 5.55 -14.69
N SER A 128 3.75 4.70 -14.84
CA SER A 128 2.37 5.12 -15.09
C SER A 128 1.37 4.29 -14.28
N SER A 129 0.76 3.24 -14.87
CA SER A 129 -0.21 2.37 -14.19
C SER A 129 0.41 1.08 -13.64
N GLN A 130 1.48 0.59 -14.26
CA GLN A 130 1.99 -0.75 -13.97
C GLN A 130 2.79 -0.80 -12.67
N TRP A 131 2.52 -1.81 -11.88
CA TRP A 131 3.20 -2.13 -10.64
C TRP A 131 3.72 -3.58 -10.68
N PHE A 132 4.71 -3.88 -9.87
CA PHE A 132 5.17 -5.24 -9.64
C PHE A 132 5.42 -5.50 -8.16
N ILE A 133 5.31 -6.77 -7.76
CA ILE A 133 5.68 -7.25 -6.43
C ILE A 133 6.93 -8.10 -6.57
N ASN A 134 7.94 -7.81 -5.77
CA ASN A 134 9.20 -8.53 -5.75
C ASN A 134 9.00 -9.93 -5.11
N LEU A 135 9.60 -10.95 -5.73
CA LEU A 135 9.56 -12.36 -5.28
C LEU A 135 10.93 -12.86 -4.81
N ASP A 136 11.94 -11.98 -4.75
CA ASP A 136 13.29 -12.30 -4.32
C ASP A 136 13.87 -11.16 -3.47
N ASP A 137 14.69 -11.51 -2.48
CA ASP A 137 15.36 -10.54 -1.60
C ASP A 137 16.53 -9.83 -2.29
N ASP A 138 17.05 -10.40 -3.35
CA ASP A 138 18.24 -9.91 -4.06
C ASP A 138 17.91 -9.04 -5.28
N ASN A 139 16.62 -8.78 -5.57
CA ASN A 139 16.21 -7.95 -6.71
C ASN A 139 16.83 -6.56 -6.72
N GLY A 140 17.04 -5.94 -5.56
CA GLY A 140 17.68 -4.63 -5.43
C GLY A 140 19.17 -4.63 -5.62
N ARG A 141 19.87 -5.75 -5.36
CA ARG A 141 21.32 -5.85 -5.39
C ARG A 141 21.90 -5.64 -6.80
N PRO A 142 23.13 -5.14 -6.91
CA PRO A 142 23.86 -5.12 -8.18
C PRO A 142 23.96 -6.50 -8.84
N VAL A 143 23.95 -6.53 -10.18
CA VAL A 143 24.11 -7.79 -10.95
C VAL A 143 25.41 -8.52 -10.60
N ALA A 144 26.49 -7.78 -10.36
CA ALA A 144 27.79 -8.34 -9.95
C ALA A 144 27.73 -9.07 -8.59
N GLU A 145 26.70 -8.82 -7.78
CA GLU A 145 26.46 -9.44 -6.49
C GLU A 145 25.32 -10.48 -6.55
N GLY A 146 24.91 -10.90 -7.75
CA GLY A 146 23.87 -11.88 -7.98
C GLY A 146 22.43 -11.32 -8.00
N GLY A 147 22.26 -10.00 -7.91
CA GLY A 147 20.96 -9.35 -7.93
C GLY A 147 20.49 -8.92 -9.31
N SER A 148 19.32 -8.25 -9.36
CA SER A 148 18.71 -7.71 -10.59
C SER A 148 18.88 -6.19 -10.75
N ASN A 149 19.59 -5.54 -9.83
CA ASN A 149 19.92 -4.11 -9.82
C ASN A 149 18.73 -3.14 -9.85
N LEU A 150 17.55 -3.57 -9.38
CA LEU A 150 16.34 -2.72 -9.41
C LEU A 150 16.46 -1.44 -8.58
N ASP A 151 17.37 -1.41 -7.61
CA ASP A 151 17.59 -0.25 -6.76
C ASP A 151 18.36 0.88 -7.45
N ASN A 152 19.13 0.58 -8.51
CA ASN A 152 20.00 1.55 -9.16
C ASN A 152 19.81 1.67 -10.67
N ALA A 153 19.33 0.61 -11.34
CA ALA A 153 19.13 0.64 -12.80
C ALA A 153 18.31 1.86 -13.22
N SER A 154 18.89 2.73 -14.04
CA SER A 154 18.26 3.95 -14.58
C SER A 154 17.57 4.83 -13.52
N GLY A 155 18.20 5.00 -12.35
CA GLY A 155 17.68 5.78 -11.22
C GLY A 155 16.83 5.00 -10.23
N GLY A 156 16.74 3.68 -10.39
CA GLY A 156 16.03 2.75 -9.51
C GLY A 156 14.51 2.69 -9.73
N TYR A 157 13.90 1.63 -9.21
CA TYR A 157 12.44 1.43 -9.22
C TYR A 157 11.87 1.83 -7.88
N THR A 158 10.90 2.76 -7.88
CA THR A 158 10.33 3.30 -6.66
C THR A 158 9.53 2.25 -5.91
N VAL A 159 10.07 1.78 -4.78
CA VAL A 159 9.33 0.97 -3.81
C VAL A 159 8.39 1.89 -3.03
N PHE A 160 7.07 1.63 -3.12
CA PHE A 160 6.04 2.47 -2.52
C PHE A 160 5.13 1.74 -1.53
N GLY A 161 5.43 0.46 -1.23
CA GLY A 161 4.71 -0.33 -0.22
C GLY A 161 5.40 -1.66 0.05
N ARG A 162 4.89 -2.37 1.06
CA ARG A 162 5.36 -3.72 1.43
C ARG A 162 4.21 -4.58 1.93
N VAL A 163 4.30 -5.87 1.70
CA VAL A 163 3.37 -6.86 2.24
C VAL A 163 3.51 -6.92 3.77
N ILE A 164 2.38 -6.85 4.48
CA ILE A 164 2.30 -6.91 5.95
C ILE A 164 1.49 -8.10 6.46
N SER A 165 0.77 -8.79 5.56
CA SER A 165 -0.08 -9.94 5.92
C SER A 165 -0.16 -10.92 4.77
N ASN A 166 -0.22 -12.23 5.12
CA ASN A 166 -0.44 -13.35 4.19
C ASN A 166 0.61 -13.48 3.07
N ALA A 167 1.87 -13.14 3.32
CA ALA A 167 2.96 -13.27 2.34
C ALA A 167 3.06 -14.69 1.71
N ASN A 168 2.47 -15.71 2.34
CA ASN A 168 2.40 -17.07 1.79
C ASN A 168 1.73 -17.14 0.40
N VAL A 169 0.83 -16.22 0.07
CA VAL A 169 0.24 -16.12 -1.28
C VAL A 169 1.33 -15.82 -2.32
N LEU A 170 2.33 -14.99 -1.98
CA LEU A 170 3.44 -14.70 -2.87
C LEU A 170 4.33 -15.93 -3.10
N ASN A 171 4.45 -16.82 -2.10
CA ASN A 171 5.22 -18.04 -2.23
C ASN A 171 4.66 -18.98 -3.31
N LEU A 172 3.40 -18.80 -3.72
CA LEU A 172 2.83 -19.53 -4.86
C LEU A 172 3.50 -19.18 -6.18
N PHE A 173 4.10 -17.99 -6.28
CA PHE A 173 4.71 -17.46 -7.49
C PHE A 173 6.26 -17.54 -7.48
N VAL A 174 6.88 -17.94 -6.36
CA VAL A 174 8.35 -18.01 -6.25
C VAL A 174 8.94 -19.17 -7.05
N PRO A 175 8.45 -20.41 -6.91
CA PRO A 175 9.00 -21.53 -7.67
C PRO A 175 8.64 -21.45 -9.16
N PRO A 176 9.47 -22.06 -10.03
CA PRO A 176 9.09 -22.17 -11.45
C PRO A 176 7.83 -23.04 -11.63
N PRO A 177 6.97 -22.71 -12.63
CA PRO A 177 5.78 -23.51 -12.92
C PRO A 177 6.10 -24.92 -13.47
N PRO A 178 5.15 -25.88 -13.41
CA PRO A 178 3.84 -25.72 -12.80
C PRO A 178 3.91 -25.82 -11.26
N VAL A 179 3.32 -24.83 -10.57
CA VAL A 179 3.28 -24.86 -9.11
C VAL A 179 1.89 -24.47 -8.61
N ASN A 180 1.34 -25.23 -7.68
CA ASN A 180 0.04 -24.96 -7.06
C ASN A 180 -1.10 -24.67 -8.05
N GLY A 181 -1.07 -25.27 -9.26
CA GLY A 181 -2.04 -25.03 -10.32
C GLY A 181 -1.85 -23.74 -11.08
N ILE A 182 -0.74 -23.02 -10.87
CA ILE A 182 -0.39 -21.84 -11.66
C ILE A 182 0.61 -22.24 -12.74
N HIS A 183 0.38 -21.79 -13.97
CA HIS A 183 1.18 -22.08 -15.15
C HIS A 183 1.60 -20.78 -15.83
N ILE A 184 2.59 -20.85 -16.71
CA ILE A 184 2.98 -19.75 -17.58
C ILE A 184 2.51 -20.01 -19.00
N ARG A 185 1.93 -18.97 -19.62
CA ARG A 185 1.66 -18.92 -21.05
C ARG A 185 2.58 -17.89 -21.71
N GLU A 186 3.30 -18.32 -22.74
CA GLU A 186 4.25 -17.49 -23.49
C GLU A 186 3.74 -17.15 -24.90
N ASP A 187 2.65 -17.79 -25.31
CA ASP A 187 2.04 -17.64 -26.62
C ASP A 187 1.03 -16.49 -26.73
N ILE A 188 0.73 -15.80 -25.60
CA ILE A 188 -0.23 -14.70 -25.56
C ILE A 188 0.52 -13.38 -25.69
N ILE A 189 0.92 -13.02 -26.90
CA ILE A 189 1.62 -11.76 -27.17
C ILE A 189 0.63 -10.58 -27.14
N PRO A 190 0.95 -9.45 -26.46
CA PRO A 190 2.23 -9.08 -25.82
C PRO A 190 2.38 -9.45 -24.32
N LEU A 191 1.60 -10.38 -23.80
CA LEU A 191 1.49 -10.71 -22.37
C LEU A 191 2.34 -11.95 -22.00
N SER A 192 3.58 -11.98 -22.39
CA SER A 192 4.47 -13.11 -22.13
C SER A 192 5.61 -12.69 -21.18
N PRO A 193 5.91 -13.48 -20.16
CA PRO A 193 5.22 -14.69 -19.67
C PRO A 193 4.02 -14.35 -18.75
N MET A 194 2.82 -14.83 -19.09
CA MET A 194 1.60 -14.55 -18.32
C MET A 194 1.25 -15.70 -17.37
N ALA A 195 0.83 -15.36 -16.13
CA ALA A 195 0.34 -16.34 -15.15
C ALA A 195 -1.11 -16.77 -15.49
N VAL A 196 -1.36 -18.06 -15.52
CA VAL A 196 -2.69 -18.65 -15.75
C VAL A 196 -2.95 -19.86 -14.85
N LEU A 197 -4.22 -20.21 -14.66
CA LEU A 197 -4.66 -21.30 -13.78
C LEU A 197 -4.98 -22.62 -14.53
N THR A 198 -4.51 -22.76 -15.77
CA THR A 198 -4.74 -23.95 -16.61
C THR A 198 -3.61 -24.19 -17.58
N THR A 199 -3.47 -25.44 -18.04
CA THR A 199 -2.62 -25.86 -19.17
C THR A 199 -3.43 -26.12 -20.44
N ASN A 200 -4.76 -26.16 -20.33
CA ASN A 200 -5.69 -26.44 -21.43
C ASN A 200 -5.98 -25.20 -22.28
N GLU A 201 -7.01 -25.25 -23.10
CA GLU A 201 -7.52 -24.05 -23.75
C GLU A 201 -7.86 -22.99 -22.71
N LEU A 202 -7.33 -21.78 -22.92
CA LEU A 202 -7.46 -20.67 -21.98
C LEU A 202 -8.89 -20.12 -22.02
N SER A 203 -9.54 -20.14 -20.88
CA SER A 203 -10.78 -19.41 -20.64
C SER A 203 -10.54 -18.16 -19.80
N TRP A 204 -11.48 -17.23 -19.82
CA TRP A 204 -11.40 -16.01 -19.00
C TRP A 204 -11.29 -16.32 -17.50
N ASN A 205 -11.86 -17.44 -17.05
CA ASN A 205 -11.79 -17.87 -15.65
C ASN A 205 -10.40 -18.37 -15.23
N ASP A 206 -9.51 -18.60 -16.19
CA ASP A 206 -8.16 -19.13 -15.95
C ASP A 206 -7.11 -18.01 -15.81
N LEU A 207 -7.51 -16.75 -15.98
CA LEU A 207 -6.66 -15.61 -15.77
C LEU A 207 -6.49 -15.34 -14.26
N VAL A 208 -5.30 -14.89 -13.86
CA VAL A 208 -5.04 -14.47 -12.47
C VAL A 208 -5.49 -13.02 -12.31
N TYR A 209 -6.76 -12.83 -11.95
CA TYR A 209 -7.30 -11.51 -11.64
C TYR A 209 -6.82 -11.01 -10.28
N VAL A 210 -6.75 -9.69 -10.15
CA VAL A 210 -6.42 -9.02 -8.88
C VAL A 210 -7.41 -7.90 -8.61
N ASP A 211 -8.25 -8.08 -7.59
CA ASP A 211 -9.11 -7.02 -7.07
C ASP A 211 -8.39 -6.22 -6.00
N LEU A 212 -8.63 -4.93 -5.98
CA LEU A 212 -8.05 -4.02 -5.00
C LEU A 212 -9.14 -3.41 -4.11
N SER A 213 -8.89 -3.42 -2.81
CA SER A 213 -9.63 -2.63 -1.85
C SER A 213 -8.69 -1.89 -0.91
N PHE A 214 -9.17 -0.82 -0.29
CA PHE A 214 -8.32 0.05 0.51
C PHE A 214 -9.00 0.34 1.84
N ARG A 215 -8.19 0.35 2.91
CA ARG A 215 -8.57 0.91 4.19
C ARG A 215 -7.49 1.87 4.67
N ARG A 216 -7.89 2.85 5.42
CA ARG A 216 -6.96 3.75 6.08
C ARG A 216 -7.03 3.52 7.57
N GLU A 217 -5.91 3.13 8.14
CA GLU A 217 -5.77 2.98 9.58
C GLU A 217 -5.30 4.31 10.16
N MET A 218 -6.17 4.92 10.96
CA MET A 218 -5.80 6.08 11.77
C MET A 218 -5.54 5.61 13.18
N ASN A 219 -4.31 5.80 13.66
CA ASN A 219 -4.03 5.57 15.06
C ASN A 219 -4.64 6.71 15.89
N LEU A 220 -5.67 6.39 16.65
CA LEU A 220 -6.29 7.30 17.63
C LEU A 220 -5.86 6.90 19.03
N GLN A 221 -5.24 7.83 19.74
CA GLN A 221 -4.88 7.65 21.14
C GLN A 221 -5.60 8.71 21.99
N ALA A 222 -6.15 8.29 23.10
CA ALA A 222 -6.67 9.18 24.12
C ALA A 222 -5.94 8.91 25.43
N THR A 223 -5.30 9.93 25.98
CA THR A 223 -4.61 9.89 27.26
C THR A 223 -5.24 10.87 28.24
N ARG A 224 -5.14 10.59 29.54
CA ARG A 224 -5.61 11.50 30.60
C ARG A 224 -4.44 11.82 31.52
N ASN A 225 -4.16 13.09 31.72
CA ASN A 225 -3.11 13.51 32.63
C ASN A 225 -3.61 13.52 34.08
N ILE A 226 -2.69 13.76 35.01
CA ILE A 226 -2.97 13.82 36.47
C ILE A 226 -3.97 14.91 36.87
N ARG A 227 -4.19 15.93 36.01
CA ARG A 227 -5.19 16.98 36.22
C ARG A 227 -6.55 16.65 35.58
N GLY A 228 -6.70 15.44 35.05
CA GLY A 228 -7.93 15.02 34.39
C GLY A 228 -8.13 15.52 32.97
N ILE A 229 -7.20 16.29 32.42
CA ILE A 229 -7.23 16.79 31.05
C ILE A 229 -6.96 15.63 30.11
N ARG A 230 -7.85 15.48 29.09
CA ARG A 230 -7.73 14.46 28.07
C ARG A 230 -7.02 15.03 26.85
N GLN A 231 -6.04 14.29 26.37
CA GLN A 231 -5.35 14.60 25.12
C GLN A 231 -5.64 13.50 24.11
N ILE A 232 -6.17 13.90 22.97
CA ILE A 232 -6.50 13.05 21.84
C ILE A 232 -5.47 13.31 20.76
N ALA A 233 -4.76 12.27 20.33
CA ALA A 233 -3.77 12.34 19.26
C ALA A 233 -4.14 11.34 18.17
N TRP A 234 -4.00 11.75 16.91
CA TRP A 234 -4.28 10.89 15.75
C TRP A 234 -3.34 11.19 14.60
N SER A 235 -3.17 10.22 13.69
CA SER A 235 -2.50 10.44 12.43
C SER A 235 -3.44 11.06 11.41
N SER A 236 -3.02 12.15 10.78
CA SER A 236 -3.83 12.89 9.81
C SER A 236 -3.42 12.63 8.36
N VAL A 237 -4.28 13.01 7.44
CA VAL A 237 -4.04 13.00 5.99
C VAL A 237 -3.88 14.43 5.52
N ALA A 238 -2.78 14.73 4.82
CA ALA A 238 -2.54 16.06 4.29
C ALA A 238 -3.71 16.53 3.39
N GLY A 239 -4.24 17.72 3.68
CA GLY A 239 -5.30 18.35 2.90
C GLY A 239 -6.73 17.79 3.13
N VAL A 240 -6.88 16.70 3.90
CA VAL A 240 -8.20 16.12 4.22
C VAL A 240 -8.71 16.65 5.54
N THR A 241 -9.98 17.10 5.58
CA THR A 241 -10.59 17.58 6.83
C THR A 241 -10.84 16.41 7.79
N ASN A 242 -10.36 16.56 9.02
CA ASN A 242 -10.59 15.63 10.11
C ASN A 242 -11.65 16.18 11.05
N SER A 243 -12.78 15.48 11.21
CA SER A 243 -13.82 15.78 12.19
C SER A 243 -13.53 15.04 13.48
N VAL A 244 -13.23 15.75 14.55
CA VAL A 244 -13.06 15.17 15.90
C VAL A 244 -14.42 15.23 16.60
N ASP A 245 -14.97 14.07 16.94
CA ASP A 245 -16.23 13.96 17.64
C ASP A 245 -16.03 13.31 19.02
N TYR A 246 -16.91 13.61 19.96
CA TYR A 246 -17.01 12.91 21.24
C TYR A 246 -18.41 12.39 21.53
N SER A 247 -18.49 11.43 22.42
CA SER A 247 -19.74 10.86 22.92
C SER A 247 -19.59 10.46 24.37
N ALA A 248 -20.68 10.57 25.17
CA ALA A 248 -20.76 10.04 26.52
C ALA A 248 -21.23 8.57 26.57
N ASN A 249 -21.84 8.06 25.50
CA ASN A 249 -22.56 6.77 25.49
C ASN A 249 -22.33 5.93 24.22
N LEU A 250 -21.42 6.31 23.33
CA LEU A 250 -21.11 5.66 22.03
C LEU A 250 -22.25 5.72 20.98
N THR A 251 -23.40 6.28 21.32
CA THR A 251 -24.55 6.40 20.40
C THR A 251 -24.73 7.82 19.90
N ASN A 252 -24.70 8.79 20.80
CA ASN A 252 -24.89 10.19 20.48
C ASN A 252 -23.53 10.88 20.35
N TRP A 253 -23.17 11.23 19.11
CA TRP A 253 -21.89 11.86 18.79
C TRP A 253 -22.06 13.35 18.54
N VAL A 254 -21.24 14.14 19.20
CA VAL A 254 -21.19 15.59 19.05
C VAL A 254 -19.89 15.96 18.38
N ASN A 255 -19.96 16.77 17.32
CA ASN A 255 -18.76 17.32 16.69
C ASN A 255 -18.09 18.31 17.64
N PHE A 256 -16.81 18.09 17.89
CA PHE A 256 -16.00 18.97 18.74
C PHE A 256 -15.31 20.04 17.89
N THR A 257 -14.64 19.60 16.81
CA THR A 257 -13.94 20.48 15.89
C THR A 257 -13.68 19.79 14.54
N ASN A 258 -13.48 20.60 13.50
CA ASN A 258 -13.00 20.16 12.19
C ASN A 258 -11.66 20.82 11.91
N VAL A 259 -10.66 20.04 11.55
CA VAL A 259 -9.28 20.53 11.28
C VAL A 259 -8.74 19.90 10.00
N VAL A 260 -8.04 20.69 9.20
CA VAL A 260 -7.38 20.17 7.99
C VAL A 260 -6.14 19.39 8.40
N GLY A 261 -6.04 18.17 7.90
CA GLY A 261 -4.91 17.30 8.18
C GLY A 261 -3.61 17.80 7.57
N THR A 262 -2.51 17.60 8.29
CA THR A 262 -1.16 17.99 7.87
C THR A 262 -0.36 16.85 7.24
N GLY A 263 -0.87 15.61 7.29
CA GLY A 263 -0.11 14.41 6.95
C GLY A 263 0.77 13.89 8.10
N ALA A 264 0.83 14.63 9.21
CA ALA A 264 1.55 14.24 10.42
C ALA A 264 0.57 13.92 11.57
N GLN A 265 1.13 13.58 12.74
CA GLN A 265 0.34 13.45 13.95
C GLN A 265 -0.26 14.81 14.33
N MET A 266 -1.56 14.82 14.58
CA MET A 266 -2.31 15.94 15.14
C MET A 266 -2.75 15.61 16.56
N GLN A 267 -2.99 16.63 17.36
CA GLN A 267 -3.47 16.47 18.72
C GLN A 267 -4.52 17.52 19.06
N PHE A 268 -5.41 17.14 19.94
CA PHE A 268 -6.47 17.97 20.47
C PHE A 268 -6.56 17.79 21.99
N THR A 269 -6.84 18.86 22.71
CA THR A 269 -6.96 18.83 24.18
C THR A 269 -8.42 19.05 24.56
N ASP A 270 -9.00 18.13 25.33
CA ASP A 270 -10.31 18.26 25.94
C ASP A 270 -10.18 18.50 27.45
N SER A 271 -10.54 19.70 27.88
CA SER A 271 -10.56 20.14 29.29
C SER A 271 -11.88 19.84 30.02
N SER A 272 -12.81 19.11 29.38
CA SER A 272 -14.07 18.73 30.01
C SER A 272 -13.87 17.97 31.31
N THR A 273 -14.74 18.24 32.27
CA THR A 273 -14.80 17.56 33.58
C THR A 273 -15.70 16.33 33.58
N ASP A 274 -16.31 15.98 32.45
CA ASP A 274 -17.20 14.83 32.33
C ASP A 274 -16.52 13.55 32.82
N ALA A 275 -17.24 12.69 33.51
CA ALA A 275 -16.70 11.46 34.08
C ALA A 275 -16.19 10.52 32.98
N GLN A 276 -16.90 10.46 31.85
CA GLN A 276 -16.59 9.58 30.72
C GLN A 276 -16.81 10.29 29.40
N ARG A 277 -15.88 10.14 28.48
CA ARG A 277 -15.98 10.52 27.08
C ARG A 277 -15.29 9.50 26.20
N PHE A 278 -15.94 9.18 25.10
CA PHE A 278 -15.37 8.44 23.97
C PHE A 278 -15.09 9.41 22.84
N TYR A 279 -14.09 9.11 22.02
CA TYR A 279 -13.68 9.98 20.90
C TYR A 279 -13.60 9.17 19.62
N ARG A 280 -13.91 9.83 18.52
CA ARG A 280 -13.63 9.33 17.17
C ARG A 280 -13.15 10.47 16.29
N VAL A 281 -12.34 10.12 15.30
CA VAL A 281 -11.94 11.02 14.23
C VAL A 281 -12.47 10.47 12.91
N LYS A 282 -13.13 11.31 12.14
CA LYS A 282 -13.63 10.98 10.79
C LYS A 282 -12.91 11.81 9.76
N LEU A 283 -12.59 11.22 8.60
CA LEU A 283 -12.11 11.95 7.43
C LEU A 283 -13.32 12.41 6.62
N LEU A 284 -13.35 13.72 6.30
CA LEU A 284 -14.33 14.32 5.43
C LEU A 284 -13.66 14.65 4.09
N TYR A 285 -14.00 13.90 3.05
CA TYR A 285 -13.47 14.05 1.69
C TYR A 285 -14.31 15.02 0.87
#